data_aa8406f03b421001f5f880ec7bb0c35e
#
_entry.id   aa8406f03b421001f5f880ec7bb0c35e
#
_cell.length_a   1.000
_cell.length_b   1.000
_cell.length_c   1.000
_cell.angle_alpha   90.00
_cell.angle_beta   90.00
_cell.angle_gamma   90.00
#
_symmetry.space_group_name_H-M   'P 1'
#
loop_
_entity.id
_entity.type
_entity.pdbx_description
1 polymer ?
#
loop_
_entity_poly.entity_id
_entity_poly.type
_entity_poly.pdbx_seq_one_letter_code
_entity_poly.pdbx_strand_id
1 'polypeptide(L)'
;MYNADVLAFGAHSDDVEIGMGGTIAKLVKQGKKAVICDLTEAELSSNGTVSLRKEEAAKAARILGVDKRIQLTLPDRGLMMSDEAIRAIVTVIRTCRPKSVFMPYKKDRHPDHGNAAALVEEAIFSAGIHKYKDENSLPAHKVSKVYYYMINGFHQPDFVIDISDTIEDKKKSLNAYKSQFVPSQNSVSTPLTNGYIEIIEAREKLYGKEAGVGYAEGFFSNRMLMLDHDVLGGEQ
;
A
#
# COMPACT_ATOMS: atom_id res chain seq x y z
N MET A 1 -17.54 13.12 -1.99
CA MET A 1 -16.24 13.16 -1.30
C MET A 1 -16.27 12.18 -0.13
N TYR A 2 -15.23 11.39 0.08
CA TYR A 2 -15.28 10.23 0.98
C TYR A 2 -14.71 10.51 2.38
N ASN A 3 -13.70 11.37 2.53
CA ASN A 3 -12.98 11.67 3.79
C ASN A 3 -12.34 10.43 4.44
N ALA A 4 -11.40 9.82 3.73
CA ALA A 4 -10.62 8.69 4.25
C ALA A 4 -9.63 9.15 5.33
N ASP A 5 -9.36 8.31 6.33
CA ASP A 5 -8.23 8.52 7.23
C ASP A 5 -6.92 8.13 6.54
N VAL A 6 -6.94 7.01 5.80
CA VAL A 6 -5.79 6.46 5.08
C VAL A 6 -6.16 6.14 3.65
N LEU A 7 -5.28 6.51 2.71
CA LEU A 7 -5.26 6.05 1.33
C LEU A 7 -3.91 5.39 1.06
N ALA A 8 -3.91 4.11 0.72
CA ALA A 8 -2.72 3.35 0.36
C ALA A 8 -2.73 3.07 -1.14
N PHE A 9 -1.64 3.46 -1.83
CA PHE A 9 -1.44 3.18 -3.25
C PHE A 9 -0.53 1.97 -3.41
N GLY A 10 -0.89 1.02 -4.27
CA GLY A 10 -0.04 -0.04 -4.80
C GLY A 10 0.18 0.15 -6.29
N ALA A 11 1.33 -0.27 -6.82
CA ALA A 11 1.52 -0.40 -8.26
C ALA A 11 0.61 -1.52 -8.80
N HIS A 12 0.56 -2.63 -8.08
CA HIS A 12 -0.22 -3.82 -8.39
C HIS A 12 -1.13 -4.20 -7.21
N SER A 13 -2.12 -5.01 -7.49
CA SER A 13 -3.01 -5.57 -6.47
C SER A 13 -2.29 -6.71 -5.71
N ASP A 14 -1.80 -6.49 -4.56
CA ASP A 14 -1.12 -7.27 -3.53
C ASP A 14 -0.04 -6.45 -2.81
N ASP A 15 0.47 -5.39 -3.43
CA ASP A 15 1.55 -4.55 -2.90
C ASP A 15 1.22 -4.00 -1.51
N VAL A 16 0.00 -3.50 -1.32
CA VAL A 16 -0.45 -2.91 -0.05
C VAL A 16 -0.55 -3.98 1.03
N GLU A 17 -1.07 -5.15 0.69
CA GLU A 17 -1.16 -6.28 1.60
C GLU A 17 0.24 -6.78 2.02
N ILE A 18 1.18 -6.83 1.07
CA ILE A 18 2.58 -7.21 1.34
C ILE A 18 3.24 -6.21 2.28
N GLY A 19 3.10 -4.92 2.00
CA GLY A 19 3.87 -3.89 2.68
C GLY A 19 3.25 -3.37 3.96
N MET A 20 1.91 -3.33 4.06
CA MET A 20 1.21 -2.71 5.19
C MET A 20 -0.16 -3.33 5.53
N GLY A 21 -0.40 -4.58 5.15
CA GLY A 21 -1.68 -5.26 5.39
C GLY A 21 -2.05 -5.35 6.87
N GLY A 22 -1.08 -5.61 7.75
CA GLY A 22 -1.28 -5.62 9.20
C GLY A 22 -1.65 -4.25 9.76
N THR A 23 -0.97 -3.20 9.30
CA THR A 23 -1.28 -1.79 9.65
C THR A 23 -2.68 -1.39 9.18
N ILE A 24 -3.08 -1.75 7.95
CA ILE A 24 -4.45 -1.51 7.46
C ILE A 24 -5.47 -2.18 8.38
N ALA A 25 -5.31 -3.47 8.68
CA ALA A 25 -6.22 -4.20 9.56
C ALA A 25 -6.29 -3.56 10.96
N LYS A 26 -5.15 -3.14 11.52
CA LYS A 26 -5.08 -2.44 12.82
C LYS A 26 -5.85 -1.13 12.79
N LEU A 27 -5.63 -0.30 11.77
CA LEU A 27 -6.31 0.99 11.63
C LEU A 27 -7.83 0.81 11.48
N VAL A 28 -8.26 -0.17 10.68
CA VAL A 28 -9.69 -0.49 10.52
C VAL A 28 -10.31 -0.94 11.84
N LYS A 29 -9.64 -1.82 12.61
CA LYS A 29 -10.09 -2.22 13.96
C LYS A 29 -10.22 -1.03 14.92
N GLN A 30 -9.44 0.03 14.71
CA GLN A 30 -9.51 1.29 15.44
C GLN A 30 -10.59 2.25 14.89
N GLY A 31 -11.44 1.81 13.97
CA GLY A 31 -12.52 2.62 13.38
C GLY A 31 -12.05 3.64 12.35
N LYS A 32 -10.83 3.52 11.82
CA LYS A 32 -10.31 4.39 10.75
C LYS A 32 -10.82 3.93 9.39
N LYS A 33 -11.15 4.87 8.53
CA LYS A 33 -11.56 4.63 7.14
C LYS A 33 -10.33 4.43 6.26
N ALA A 34 -10.11 3.21 5.78
CA ALA A 34 -9.02 2.86 4.89
C ALA A 34 -9.52 2.66 3.45
N VAL A 35 -8.76 3.21 2.50
CA VAL A 35 -8.95 3.03 1.07
C VAL A 35 -7.66 2.50 0.47
N ILE A 36 -7.76 1.49 -0.41
CA ILE A 36 -6.65 1.01 -1.23
C ILE A 36 -6.88 1.46 -2.68
N CYS A 37 -5.82 1.88 -3.36
CA CYS A 37 -5.85 2.20 -4.78
C CYS A 37 -4.72 1.47 -5.49
N ASP A 38 -5.06 0.52 -6.37
CA ASP A 38 -4.13 -0.14 -7.27
C ASP A 38 -3.98 0.71 -8.54
N LEU A 39 -2.75 1.01 -8.95
CA LEU A 39 -2.51 1.87 -10.10
C LEU A 39 -2.70 1.16 -11.43
N THR A 40 -2.44 -0.15 -11.50
CA THR A 40 -2.59 -0.98 -12.70
C THR A 40 -3.59 -2.11 -12.49
N GLU A 41 -3.96 -2.78 -13.56
CA GLU A 41 -4.72 -4.03 -13.50
C GLU A 41 -3.80 -5.26 -13.36
N ALA A 42 -2.48 -5.04 -13.27
CA ALA A 42 -1.44 -6.08 -13.26
C ALA A 42 -1.59 -7.04 -14.46
N GLU A 43 -1.88 -6.48 -15.63
CA GLU A 43 -2.21 -7.23 -16.87
C GLU A 43 -1.03 -8.00 -17.45
N LEU A 44 0.22 -7.67 -17.04
CA LEU A 44 1.43 -8.40 -17.41
C LEU A 44 1.87 -9.42 -16.36
N SER A 45 1.04 -9.71 -15.36
CA SER A 45 1.34 -10.74 -14.35
C SER A 45 1.63 -12.09 -14.99
N SER A 46 2.71 -12.75 -14.55
CA SER A 46 3.07 -14.09 -15.02
C SER A 46 2.01 -15.16 -14.68
N ASN A 47 1.23 -14.95 -13.63
CA ASN A 47 0.23 -15.87 -13.13
C ASN A 47 -1.11 -15.17 -12.91
N GLY A 48 -2.20 -15.90 -13.12
CA GLY A 48 -3.55 -15.37 -13.02
C GLY A 48 -3.98 -14.58 -14.26
N THR A 49 -5.18 -14.03 -14.19
CA THR A 49 -5.76 -13.13 -15.19
C THR A 49 -6.20 -11.86 -14.49
N VAL A 50 -6.42 -10.77 -15.24
CA VAL A 50 -6.95 -9.50 -14.68
C VAL A 50 -8.22 -9.75 -13.86
N SER A 51 -9.15 -10.54 -14.38
CA SER A 51 -10.41 -10.86 -13.66
C SER A 51 -10.14 -11.61 -12.35
N LEU A 52 -9.30 -12.65 -12.38
CA LEU A 52 -8.96 -13.41 -11.18
C LEU A 52 -8.26 -12.53 -10.13
N ARG A 53 -7.30 -11.71 -10.56
CA ARG A 53 -6.61 -10.78 -9.68
C ARG A 53 -7.55 -9.76 -9.02
N LYS A 54 -8.56 -9.26 -9.76
CA LYS A 54 -9.63 -8.41 -9.20
C LYS A 54 -10.45 -9.12 -8.13
N GLU A 55 -10.81 -10.38 -8.34
CA GLU A 55 -11.55 -11.19 -7.36
C GLU A 55 -10.73 -11.44 -6.10
N GLU A 56 -9.44 -11.79 -6.26
CA GLU A 56 -8.49 -12.00 -5.16
C GLU A 56 -8.29 -10.70 -4.36
N ALA A 57 -8.10 -9.57 -5.05
CA ALA A 57 -7.97 -8.25 -4.43
C ALA A 57 -9.23 -7.83 -3.64
N ALA A 58 -10.41 -8.08 -4.20
CA ALA A 58 -11.66 -7.82 -3.50
C ALA A 58 -11.84 -8.70 -2.25
N LYS A 59 -11.37 -9.95 -2.30
CA LYS A 59 -11.35 -10.85 -1.15
C LYS A 59 -10.37 -10.38 -0.08
N ALA A 60 -9.15 -10.01 -0.47
CA ALA A 60 -8.14 -9.46 0.44
C ALA A 60 -8.63 -8.18 1.13
N ALA A 61 -9.24 -7.26 0.38
CA ALA A 61 -9.84 -6.04 0.92
C ALA A 61 -10.90 -6.33 1.99
N ARG A 62 -11.78 -7.32 1.76
CA ARG A 62 -12.79 -7.75 2.75
C ARG A 62 -12.15 -8.33 4.01
N ILE A 63 -11.07 -9.12 3.88
CA ILE A 63 -10.36 -9.69 5.02
C ILE A 63 -9.75 -8.60 5.90
N LEU A 64 -9.16 -7.56 5.29
CA LEU A 64 -8.59 -6.43 5.99
C LEU A 64 -9.64 -5.42 6.50
N GLY A 65 -10.90 -5.58 6.11
CA GLY A 65 -11.98 -4.65 6.45
C GLY A 65 -11.87 -3.29 5.75
N VAL A 66 -11.23 -3.25 4.58
CA VAL A 66 -11.05 -2.01 3.80
C VAL A 66 -12.40 -1.49 3.30
N ASP A 67 -12.67 -0.21 3.53
CA ASP A 67 -13.94 0.43 3.16
C ASP A 67 -14.14 0.50 1.65
N LYS A 68 -13.07 0.76 0.91
CA LYS A 68 -13.11 0.91 -0.54
C LYS A 68 -11.78 0.49 -1.18
N ARG A 69 -11.85 -0.30 -2.25
CA ARG A 69 -10.74 -0.54 -3.16
C ARG A 69 -11.02 0.10 -4.51
N ILE A 70 -10.08 0.89 -5.00
CA ILE A 70 -10.12 1.56 -6.30
C ILE A 70 -9.05 0.88 -7.16
N GLN A 71 -9.35 0.66 -8.43
CA GLN A 71 -8.37 0.20 -9.40
C GLN A 71 -8.33 1.19 -10.56
N LEU A 72 -7.15 1.73 -10.85
CA LEU A 72 -6.88 2.46 -12.06
C LEU A 72 -6.45 1.49 -13.17
N THR A 73 -6.38 2.00 -14.39
CA THR A 73 -6.01 1.24 -15.59
C THR A 73 -4.73 1.82 -16.21
N LEU A 74 -3.81 2.33 -15.37
CA LEU A 74 -2.51 2.73 -15.86
C LEU A 74 -1.75 1.48 -16.33
N PRO A 75 -0.93 1.59 -17.39
CA PRO A 75 -0.29 0.41 -17.97
C PRO A 75 0.71 -0.24 -17.00
N ASP A 76 0.58 -1.55 -16.79
CA ASP A 76 1.56 -2.38 -16.09
C ASP A 76 2.90 -2.32 -16.82
N ARG A 77 4.02 -2.22 -16.10
CA ARG A 77 5.38 -1.95 -16.63
C ARG A 77 5.49 -0.62 -17.41
N GLY A 78 4.47 0.21 -17.32
CA GLY A 78 4.39 1.50 -18.00
C GLY A 78 4.03 2.66 -17.05
N LEU A 79 4.28 2.54 -15.74
CA LEU A 79 4.06 3.60 -14.76
C LEU A 79 5.10 4.71 -14.93
N MET A 80 4.99 5.43 -16.05
CA MET A 80 5.87 6.55 -16.38
C MET A 80 5.24 7.87 -15.97
N MET A 81 6.09 8.85 -15.63
CA MET A 81 5.64 10.21 -15.32
C MET A 81 4.91 10.80 -16.53
N SER A 82 3.62 11.03 -16.41
CA SER A 82 2.77 11.63 -17.43
C SER A 82 1.64 12.44 -16.81
N ASP A 83 1.17 13.44 -17.55
CA ASP A 83 0.03 14.28 -17.13
C ASP A 83 -1.23 13.43 -16.90
N GLU A 84 -1.45 12.42 -17.72
CA GLU A 84 -2.59 11.51 -17.61
C GLU A 84 -2.55 10.73 -16.29
N ALA A 85 -1.42 10.06 -15.99
CA ALA A 85 -1.24 9.30 -14.76
C ALA A 85 -1.37 10.21 -13.51
N ILE A 86 -0.75 11.39 -13.54
CA ILE A 86 -0.82 12.35 -12.44
C ILE A 86 -2.28 12.78 -12.22
N ARG A 87 -3.04 13.12 -13.27
CA ARG A 87 -4.45 13.54 -13.17
C ARG A 87 -5.33 12.44 -12.59
N ALA A 88 -5.17 11.22 -13.06
CA ALA A 88 -5.91 10.07 -12.54
C ALA A 88 -5.68 9.89 -11.02
N ILE A 89 -4.42 9.92 -10.58
CA ILE A 89 -4.07 9.81 -9.15
C ILE A 89 -4.58 11.02 -8.35
N VAL A 90 -4.46 12.24 -8.88
CA VAL A 90 -5.03 13.46 -8.25
C VAL A 90 -6.53 13.32 -8.06
N THR A 91 -7.24 12.79 -9.05
CA THR A 91 -8.68 12.53 -8.97
C THR A 91 -9.02 11.58 -7.81
N VAL A 92 -8.24 10.51 -7.63
CA VAL A 92 -8.41 9.59 -6.48
C VAL A 92 -8.16 10.32 -5.16
N ILE A 93 -7.06 11.07 -5.03
CA ILE A 93 -6.71 11.81 -3.81
C ILE A 93 -7.83 12.81 -3.46
N ARG A 94 -8.32 13.58 -4.41
CA ARG A 94 -9.38 14.57 -4.19
C ARG A 94 -10.73 13.94 -3.90
N THR A 95 -11.03 12.79 -4.50
CA THR A 95 -12.25 12.01 -4.20
C THR A 95 -12.22 11.45 -2.79
N CYS A 96 -11.10 10.87 -2.39
CA CYS A 96 -10.94 10.21 -1.10
C CYS A 96 -10.64 11.19 0.05
N ARG A 97 -10.01 12.34 -0.23
CA ARG A 97 -9.61 13.36 0.75
C ARG A 97 -8.89 12.78 1.97
N PRO A 98 -7.81 12.00 1.76
CA PRO A 98 -7.15 11.29 2.85
C PRO A 98 -6.40 12.25 3.78
N LYS A 99 -6.34 11.90 5.09
CA LYS A 99 -5.43 12.55 6.04
C LYS A 99 -3.99 12.10 5.81
N SER A 100 -3.81 10.81 5.56
CA SER A 100 -2.51 10.19 5.34
C SER A 100 -2.51 9.39 4.04
N VAL A 101 -1.41 9.47 3.29
CA VAL A 101 -1.17 8.68 2.08
C VAL A 101 0.02 7.78 2.31
N PHE A 102 -0.12 6.52 1.92
CA PHE A 102 0.95 5.53 1.88
C PHE A 102 1.19 5.07 0.46
N MET A 103 2.44 4.81 0.10
CA MET A 103 2.85 4.36 -1.22
C MET A 103 4.05 3.42 -1.14
N PRO A 104 4.40 2.69 -2.20
CA PRO A 104 5.60 1.85 -2.22
C PRO A 104 6.87 2.64 -1.90
N TYR A 105 7.85 1.98 -1.28
CA TYR A 105 9.16 2.58 -1.07
C TYR A 105 9.94 2.68 -2.38
N LYS A 106 10.65 3.78 -2.57
CA LYS A 106 11.35 4.11 -3.82
C LYS A 106 12.43 3.10 -4.22
N LYS A 107 13.07 2.46 -3.23
CA LYS A 107 14.12 1.46 -3.46
C LYS A 107 13.51 0.07 -3.44
N ASP A 108 13.22 -0.44 -4.61
CA ASP A 108 12.65 -1.77 -4.80
C ASP A 108 13.24 -2.41 -6.06
N ARG A 109 13.25 -3.76 -6.11
CA ARG A 109 13.69 -4.50 -7.30
C ARG A 109 12.73 -4.34 -8.49
N HIS A 110 11.45 -4.07 -8.21
CA HIS A 110 10.44 -3.88 -9.25
C HIS A 110 10.38 -2.41 -9.65
N PRO A 111 10.68 -2.06 -10.92
CA PRO A 111 10.71 -0.65 -11.33
C PRO A 111 9.40 0.10 -11.10
N ASP A 112 8.25 -0.59 -11.27
CA ASP A 112 6.95 0.07 -11.10
C ASP A 112 6.68 0.51 -9.65
N HIS A 113 7.30 -0.13 -8.64
CA HIS A 113 7.17 0.32 -7.25
C HIS A 113 7.82 1.70 -7.06
N GLY A 114 9.03 1.89 -7.58
CA GLY A 114 9.71 3.19 -7.56
C GLY A 114 9.00 4.25 -8.40
N ASN A 115 8.50 3.86 -9.57
CA ASN A 115 7.73 4.73 -10.45
C ASN A 115 6.39 5.13 -9.83
N ALA A 116 5.68 4.20 -9.20
CA ALA A 116 4.46 4.48 -8.45
C ALA A 116 4.70 5.50 -7.33
N ALA A 117 5.80 5.34 -6.58
CA ALA A 117 6.18 6.30 -5.55
C ALA A 117 6.35 7.71 -6.12
N ALA A 118 7.09 7.84 -7.24
CA ALA A 118 7.33 9.13 -7.89
C ALA A 118 6.03 9.77 -8.41
N LEU A 119 5.17 8.98 -9.08
CA LEU A 119 3.87 9.44 -9.58
C LEU A 119 2.94 9.91 -8.45
N VAL A 120 2.86 9.14 -7.36
CA VAL A 120 2.00 9.48 -6.22
C VAL A 120 2.52 10.71 -5.49
N GLU A 121 3.84 10.90 -5.35
CA GLU A 121 4.43 12.12 -4.78
C GLU A 121 4.05 13.37 -5.57
N GLU A 122 4.21 13.31 -6.90
CA GLU A 122 3.84 14.41 -7.79
C GLU A 122 2.34 14.71 -7.72
N ALA A 123 1.52 13.66 -7.70
CA ALA A 123 0.06 13.80 -7.59
C ALA A 123 -0.37 14.39 -6.22
N ILE A 124 0.29 14.04 -5.12
CA ILE A 124 0.02 14.62 -3.80
C ILE A 124 0.26 16.13 -3.82
N PHE A 125 1.38 16.57 -4.41
CA PHE A 125 1.67 18.00 -4.55
C PHE A 125 0.60 18.70 -5.40
N SER A 126 0.33 18.15 -6.58
CA SER A 126 -0.65 18.69 -7.53
C SER A 126 -2.07 18.70 -6.98
N ALA A 127 -2.48 17.72 -6.16
CA ALA A 127 -3.79 17.66 -5.52
C ALA A 127 -4.06 18.87 -4.60
N GLY A 128 -3.00 19.46 -4.01
CA GLY A 128 -3.08 20.66 -3.18
C GLY A 128 -3.21 21.98 -3.94
N ILE A 129 -2.98 21.99 -5.26
CA ILE A 129 -2.99 23.20 -6.08
C ILE A 129 -4.42 23.54 -6.54
N HIS A 130 -4.96 24.69 -6.12
CA HIS A 130 -6.33 25.09 -6.44
C HIS A 130 -6.62 25.17 -7.95
N LYS A 131 -5.66 25.62 -8.75
CA LYS A 131 -5.83 25.80 -10.20
C LYS A 131 -5.53 24.55 -11.02
N TYR A 132 -4.94 23.51 -10.41
CA TYR A 132 -4.71 22.24 -11.08
C TYR A 132 -6.05 21.54 -11.34
N LYS A 133 -6.28 21.11 -12.57
CA LYS A 133 -7.52 20.44 -12.97
C LYS A 133 -7.28 18.94 -13.02
N ASP A 134 -8.00 18.21 -12.19
CA ASP A 134 -8.14 16.76 -12.29
C ASP A 134 -9.25 16.39 -13.31
N GLU A 135 -9.51 15.10 -13.49
CA GLU A 135 -10.52 14.63 -14.45
C GLU A 135 -11.94 15.09 -14.12
N ASN A 136 -12.24 15.32 -12.84
CA ASN A 136 -13.59 15.65 -12.35
C ASN A 136 -13.72 17.08 -11.84
N SER A 137 -12.68 17.90 -11.99
CA SER A 137 -12.64 19.28 -11.49
C SER A 137 -12.97 19.40 -10.00
N LEU A 138 -12.53 18.41 -9.20
CA LEU A 138 -12.74 18.39 -7.76
C LEU A 138 -11.96 19.49 -7.04
N PRO A 139 -12.43 19.98 -5.89
CA PRO A 139 -11.71 20.98 -5.10
C PRO A 139 -10.38 20.43 -4.57
N ALA A 140 -9.38 21.30 -4.49
CA ALA A 140 -8.06 20.96 -3.99
C ALA A 140 -8.10 20.28 -2.62
N HIS A 141 -7.18 19.36 -2.41
CA HIS A 141 -7.00 18.67 -1.15
C HIS A 141 -5.53 18.55 -0.79
N LYS A 142 -5.15 19.02 0.41
CA LYS A 142 -3.79 18.94 0.93
C LYS A 142 -3.68 17.73 1.86
N VAL A 143 -2.86 16.77 1.48
CA VAL A 143 -2.53 15.61 2.31
C VAL A 143 -1.63 16.04 3.46
N SER A 144 -1.92 15.59 4.69
CA SER A 144 -1.19 16.00 5.89
C SER A 144 0.08 15.17 6.11
N LYS A 145 0.00 13.84 5.91
CA LYS A 145 1.06 12.89 6.20
C LYS A 145 1.31 11.99 5.00
N VAL A 146 2.57 11.72 4.71
CA VAL A 146 3.01 10.90 3.56
C VAL A 146 4.07 9.92 4.04
N TYR A 147 3.85 8.64 3.79
CA TYR A 147 4.73 7.56 4.19
C TYR A 147 4.93 6.55 3.06
N TYR A 148 6.02 5.79 3.17
CA TYR A 148 6.30 4.70 2.24
C TYR A 148 6.36 3.38 2.99
N TYR A 149 5.84 2.33 2.38
CA TYR A 149 5.90 0.97 2.88
C TYR A 149 6.78 0.10 1.98
N MET A 150 7.40 -0.92 2.55
CA MET A 150 8.31 -1.82 1.86
C MET A 150 7.57 -3.01 1.27
N ILE A 151 7.79 -3.30 0.00
CA ILE A 151 7.28 -4.50 -0.66
C ILE A 151 8.37 -5.57 -0.66
N ASN A 152 9.40 -5.38 -1.46
CA ASN A 152 10.50 -6.33 -1.59
C ASN A 152 11.74 -5.93 -0.77
N GLY A 153 12.52 -6.93 -0.43
CA GLY A 153 13.81 -6.74 0.23
C GLY A 153 13.69 -6.51 1.73
N PHE A 154 14.83 -6.15 2.30
CA PHE A 154 14.99 -5.81 3.70
C PHE A 154 15.78 -4.51 3.78
N HIS A 155 15.14 -3.46 4.29
CA HIS A 155 15.74 -2.15 4.50
C HIS A 155 15.50 -1.73 5.94
N GLN A 156 16.38 -0.92 6.51
CA GLN A 156 16.14 -0.34 7.83
C GLN A 156 15.08 0.76 7.70
N PRO A 157 13.91 0.61 8.34
CA PRO A 157 12.85 1.61 8.30
C PRO A 157 13.16 2.81 9.21
N ASP A 158 12.50 3.95 8.94
CA ASP A 158 12.58 5.12 9.83
C ASP A 158 11.73 4.93 11.08
N PHE A 159 10.66 4.14 11.00
CA PHE A 159 9.79 3.76 12.11
C PHE A 159 9.04 2.48 11.79
N VAL A 160 8.48 1.87 12.82
CA VAL A 160 7.65 0.65 12.67
C VAL A 160 6.29 0.84 13.32
N ILE A 161 5.33 0.05 12.87
CA ILE A 161 4.00 -0.05 13.49
C ILE A 161 3.82 -1.48 13.97
N ASP A 162 3.53 -1.64 15.27
CA ASP A 162 3.18 -2.92 15.87
C ASP A 162 1.92 -3.50 15.23
N ILE A 163 2.04 -4.72 14.69
CA ILE A 163 0.97 -5.48 14.06
C ILE A 163 0.76 -6.85 14.71
N SER A 164 1.25 -7.03 15.94
CA SER A 164 1.20 -8.33 16.63
C SER A 164 -0.23 -8.90 16.65
N ASP A 165 -1.24 -8.06 16.86
CA ASP A 165 -2.66 -8.45 16.90
C ASP A 165 -3.32 -8.59 15.53
N THR A 166 -2.61 -8.25 14.44
CA THR A 166 -3.16 -8.23 13.08
C THR A 166 -2.31 -8.97 12.05
N ILE A 167 -1.24 -9.62 12.46
CA ILE A 167 -0.39 -10.43 11.58
C ILE A 167 -1.18 -11.55 10.89
N GLU A 168 -2.11 -12.18 11.59
CA GLU A 168 -2.94 -13.24 11.01
C GLU A 168 -3.94 -12.70 9.97
N ASP A 169 -4.46 -11.49 10.14
CA ASP A 169 -5.31 -10.85 9.13
C ASP A 169 -4.50 -10.52 7.88
N LYS A 170 -3.28 -10.03 8.04
CA LYS A 170 -2.34 -9.83 6.93
C LYS A 170 -2.07 -11.14 6.19
N LYS A 171 -1.68 -12.20 6.89
CA LYS A 171 -1.42 -13.51 6.28
C LYS A 171 -2.64 -14.06 5.53
N LYS A 172 -3.84 -13.93 6.10
CA LYS A 172 -5.08 -14.30 5.42
C LYS A 172 -5.33 -13.48 4.16
N SER A 173 -5.05 -12.18 4.18
CA SER A 173 -5.21 -11.31 3.02
C SER A 173 -4.24 -11.67 1.89
N LEU A 174 -2.98 -11.97 2.20
CA LEU A 174 -2.00 -12.47 1.24
C LEU A 174 -2.42 -13.83 0.66
N ASN A 175 -2.88 -14.75 1.50
CA ASN A 175 -3.39 -16.06 1.05
C ASN A 175 -4.67 -15.97 0.19
N ALA A 176 -5.30 -14.80 0.09
CA ALA A 176 -6.40 -14.60 -0.86
C ALA A 176 -5.90 -14.55 -2.32
N TYR A 177 -4.65 -14.12 -2.55
CA TYR A 177 -4.01 -14.07 -3.86
C TYR A 177 -3.36 -15.42 -4.23
N LYS A 178 -4.20 -16.45 -4.36
CA LYS A 178 -3.71 -17.81 -4.66
C LYS A 178 -2.93 -17.87 -5.97
N SER A 179 -3.34 -17.09 -6.98
CA SER A 179 -2.65 -17.04 -8.26
C SER A 179 -1.21 -16.57 -8.13
N GLN A 180 -0.88 -15.77 -7.10
CA GLN A 180 0.44 -15.17 -6.92
C GLN A 180 1.32 -15.96 -5.96
N PHE A 181 0.76 -16.47 -4.86
CA PHE A 181 1.55 -17.06 -3.76
C PHE A 181 1.49 -18.58 -3.68
N VAL A 182 0.57 -19.23 -4.40
CA VAL A 182 0.42 -20.68 -4.35
C VAL A 182 0.88 -21.31 -5.67
N PRO A 183 1.95 -22.13 -5.67
CA PRO A 183 2.35 -22.86 -6.87
C PRO A 183 1.23 -23.79 -7.36
N SER A 184 1.02 -23.85 -8.67
CA SER A 184 0.12 -24.80 -9.32
C SER A 184 0.83 -25.50 -10.49
N GLN A 185 0.26 -26.57 -11.02
CA GLN A 185 0.89 -27.33 -12.11
C GLN A 185 1.20 -26.50 -13.36
N ASN A 186 0.43 -25.43 -13.60
CA ASN A 186 0.56 -24.56 -14.77
C ASN A 186 1.09 -23.17 -14.44
N SER A 187 1.50 -22.92 -13.18
CA SER A 187 2.02 -21.61 -12.80
C SER A 187 3.48 -21.45 -13.20
N VAL A 188 3.82 -20.25 -13.63
CA VAL A 188 5.21 -19.83 -13.82
C VAL A 188 5.83 -19.62 -12.44
N SER A 189 7.02 -20.19 -12.22
CA SER A 189 7.77 -19.94 -10.99
C SER A 189 8.22 -18.50 -10.92
N THR A 190 7.83 -17.80 -9.87
CA THR A 190 8.20 -16.41 -9.60
C THR A 190 8.75 -16.32 -8.17
N PRO A 191 9.41 -15.22 -7.80
CA PRO A 191 9.80 -15.02 -6.40
C PRO A 191 8.63 -15.08 -5.41
N LEU A 192 7.40 -14.78 -5.85
CA LEU A 192 6.20 -14.81 -5.02
C LEU A 192 5.70 -16.24 -4.73
N THR A 193 5.88 -17.16 -5.68
CA THR A 193 5.42 -18.55 -5.54
C THR A 193 6.34 -19.43 -4.69
N ASN A 194 7.46 -18.90 -4.21
CA ASN A 194 8.48 -19.68 -3.49
C ASN A 194 8.65 -19.22 -2.04
N GLY A 195 7.65 -19.49 -1.20
CA GLY A 195 7.73 -19.20 0.23
C GLY A 195 7.77 -17.70 0.56
N TYR A 196 7.16 -16.84 -0.26
CA TYR A 196 7.26 -15.39 -0.10
C TYR A 196 6.51 -14.88 1.14
N ILE A 197 5.37 -15.49 1.47
CA ILE A 197 4.59 -15.10 2.67
C ILE A 197 5.40 -15.37 3.93
N GLU A 198 6.11 -16.49 3.99
CA GLU A 198 7.01 -16.86 5.10
C GLU A 198 8.16 -15.86 5.23
N ILE A 199 8.71 -15.38 4.10
CA ILE A 199 9.77 -14.36 4.09
C ILE A 199 9.23 -13.03 4.65
N ILE A 200 8.02 -12.63 4.25
CA ILE A 200 7.36 -11.43 4.79
C ILE A 200 7.12 -11.57 6.29
N GLU A 201 6.61 -12.70 6.75
CA GLU A 201 6.38 -12.96 8.18
C GLU A 201 7.70 -12.89 8.96
N ALA A 202 8.79 -13.47 8.44
CA ALA A 202 10.12 -13.43 9.06
C ALA A 202 10.66 -11.99 9.16
N ARG A 203 10.48 -11.18 8.11
CA ARG A 203 10.87 -9.76 8.10
C ARG A 203 10.16 -8.98 9.20
N GLU A 204 8.86 -9.15 9.31
CA GLU A 204 8.04 -8.43 10.28
C GLU A 204 8.26 -8.92 11.71
N LYS A 205 8.58 -10.18 11.88
CA LYS A 205 9.02 -10.71 13.16
C LYS A 205 10.37 -10.11 13.59
N LEU A 206 11.29 -9.91 12.64
CA LEU A 206 12.57 -9.28 12.92
C LEU A 206 12.39 -7.81 13.34
N TYR A 207 11.58 -7.04 12.61
CA TYR A 207 11.25 -5.67 13.02
C TYR A 207 10.53 -5.62 14.38
N GLY A 208 9.63 -6.55 14.61
CA GLY A 208 8.97 -6.68 15.91
C GLY A 208 9.97 -6.93 17.03
N LYS A 209 10.95 -7.82 16.81
CA LYS A 209 12.00 -8.13 17.80
C LYS A 209 12.84 -6.89 18.12
N GLU A 210 13.23 -6.12 17.12
CA GLU A 210 13.99 -4.86 17.31
C GLU A 210 13.17 -3.80 18.07
N ALA A 211 11.86 -3.76 17.86
CA ALA A 211 10.95 -2.82 18.49
C ALA A 211 10.38 -3.29 19.85
N GLY A 212 10.70 -4.51 20.30
CA GLY A 212 10.19 -5.06 21.55
C GLY A 212 8.74 -5.59 21.48
N VAL A 213 8.21 -5.86 20.28
CA VAL A 213 6.87 -6.41 20.04
C VAL A 213 6.90 -7.72 19.27
N GLY A 214 5.76 -8.39 19.09
CA GLY A 214 5.71 -9.68 18.40
C GLY A 214 6.01 -9.58 16.90
N TYR A 215 5.36 -8.64 16.23
CA TYR A 215 5.51 -8.36 14.79
C TYR A 215 5.35 -6.86 14.54
N ALA A 216 6.11 -6.32 13.59
CA ALA A 216 5.99 -4.93 13.18
C ALA A 216 6.17 -4.75 11.66
N GLU A 217 5.45 -3.82 11.07
CA GLU A 217 5.67 -3.37 9.69
C GLU A 217 6.53 -2.11 9.67
N GLY A 218 7.50 -2.06 8.73
CA GLY A 218 8.45 -0.99 8.59
C GLY A 218 8.02 0.08 7.58
N PHE A 219 8.23 1.35 7.94
CA PHE A 219 7.86 2.51 7.14
C PHE A 219 8.99 3.51 7.01
N PHE A 220 8.90 4.33 5.94
CA PHE A 220 9.84 5.43 5.70
C PHE A 220 9.09 6.74 5.58
N SER A 221 9.78 7.83 5.92
CA SER A 221 9.28 9.19 5.80
C SER A 221 10.32 10.07 5.11
N ASN A 222 9.90 10.91 4.17
CA ASN A 222 10.76 11.94 3.61
C ASN A 222 10.71 13.27 4.40
N ARG A 223 9.99 13.28 5.52
CA ARG A 223 9.87 14.43 6.43
C ARG A 223 10.25 14.00 7.83
N MET A 224 10.75 14.94 8.62
CA MET A 224 10.96 14.70 10.04
C MET A 224 9.65 14.26 10.71
N LEU A 225 9.72 13.20 11.49
CA LEU A 225 8.62 12.75 12.32
C LEU A 225 8.55 13.61 13.58
N MET A 226 7.42 14.25 13.79
CA MET A 226 7.15 14.95 15.05
C MET A 226 6.49 13.98 16.02
N LEU A 227 7.20 13.65 17.09
CA LEU A 227 6.69 12.83 18.19
C LEU A 227 6.06 13.78 19.23
N ASP A 228 4.73 13.74 19.35
CA ASP A 228 3.99 14.73 20.14
C ASP A 228 3.78 14.30 21.61
N HIS A 229 3.67 13.01 21.88
CA HIS A 229 3.27 12.51 23.21
C HIS A 229 4.05 11.29 23.70
N ASP A 230 4.99 10.72 22.96
CA ASP A 230 5.52 9.39 23.29
C ASP A 230 7.05 9.30 23.39
N VAL A 231 7.69 10.42 23.74
CA VAL A 231 9.15 10.43 23.98
C VAL A 231 9.52 9.65 25.26
N LEU A 232 8.57 9.47 26.16
CA LEU A 232 8.76 8.79 27.45
C LEU A 232 8.20 7.37 27.49
N GLY A 233 7.63 6.86 26.37
CA GLY A 233 6.92 5.59 26.34
C GLY A 233 5.59 5.69 27.09
N GLY A 234 4.46 5.67 26.38
CA GLY A 234 3.16 5.61 27.02
C GLY A 234 3.09 4.40 27.94
N GLU A 235 2.46 4.56 29.11
CA GLU A 235 2.11 3.42 29.95
C GLU A 235 1.25 2.45 29.13
N GLN A 236 1.71 1.20 29.03
CA GLN A 236 1.00 0.10 28.37
C GLN A 236 -0.19 -0.36 29.22
#